data_400fcb3447fa4a3e3c278a10d01ec916
#
_entry.id   400fcb3447fa4a3e3c278a10d01ec916
#
_cell.length_a   1.000
_cell.length_b   1.000
_cell.length_c   1.000
_cell.angle_alpha   90.00
_cell.angle_beta   90.00
_cell.angle_gamma   90.00
#
_symmetry.space_group_name_H-M   'P 1'
#
loop_
_entity.id
_entity.type
_entity.pdbx_description
1 polymer ?
#
loop_
_entity_poly.entity_id
_entity_poly.type
_entity_poly.pdbx_seq_one_letter_code
_entity_poly.pdbx_strand_id
1 'polypeptide(L)'
;MSRIEFKNICKRYAPHLPMTIHNANLTIEHGEFCVFVGPSGCGKSTLLRMVAGLEDISSGDLLIGDQRVNDLPPAQRGVAMVFQSYALYPHMTVAENMAFGLRVLGSDKTEIDRKVKEAAEILQLTTLLDRLPKALSGGQRQRVAIGRAIVKQPKVFLFDEPLSNLDAALRVQTRLEIAKLHKDMGSASMIYVTHDQVEAMTLANKIVLLHTGALIQERGSVAQVGTPMNLYHRPASLFVAEFIGSPKMNLLKGTLRSADDSHASVDVGGQTISVAVDARHLKPGESVQVGVRPEHIPLGSEGAGTGVTASLQHIERLGDSSLLYVQIPGQAIATVKVEGSASLAAGSALTLRLMPDQLHLFDSQGIAGH
;
A
#
# COMPACT_ATOMS: atom_id res chain seq x y z
N MET A 1 3.00 -22.49 -12.74
CA MET A 1 2.55 -21.10 -12.72
C MET A 1 2.71 -20.57 -11.29
N SER A 2 3.12 -19.33 -11.09
CA SER A 2 3.54 -18.83 -9.77
C SER A 2 2.42 -18.07 -9.02
N ARG A 3 1.22 -18.66 -8.97
CA ARG A 3 0.14 -18.22 -8.08
C ARG A 3 0.56 -18.45 -6.63
N ILE A 4 0.26 -17.51 -5.74
CA ILE A 4 0.58 -17.63 -4.31
C ILE A 4 -0.72 -17.56 -3.53
N GLU A 5 -0.97 -18.56 -2.69
CA GLU A 5 -2.17 -18.62 -1.84
C GLU A 5 -1.79 -18.67 -0.37
N PHE A 6 -2.40 -17.80 0.40
CA PHE A 6 -2.39 -17.81 1.86
C PHE A 6 -3.75 -18.34 2.33
N LYS A 7 -3.76 -19.45 3.03
CA LYS A 7 -4.96 -20.11 3.55
C LYS A 7 -4.91 -20.13 5.07
N ASN A 8 -5.69 -19.27 5.70
CA ASN A 8 -5.79 -19.13 7.16
C ASN A 8 -4.43 -18.99 7.85
N ILE A 9 -3.51 -18.27 7.23
CA ILE A 9 -2.15 -18.08 7.76
C ILE A 9 -2.20 -17.33 9.08
N CYS A 10 -1.55 -17.93 10.09
CA CYS A 10 -1.33 -17.32 11.39
C CYS A 10 0.15 -17.36 11.77
N LYS A 11 0.60 -16.32 12.47
CA LYS A 11 1.94 -16.23 13.07
C LYS A 11 1.87 -15.69 14.47
N ARG A 12 2.49 -16.42 15.40
CA ARG A 12 2.74 -15.99 16.78
C ARG A 12 4.18 -16.30 17.13
N TYR A 13 4.92 -15.33 17.64
CA TYR A 13 6.33 -15.52 17.97
C TYR A 13 6.56 -16.27 19.30
N ALA A 14 5.62 -16.17 20.25
CA ALA A 14 5.65 -16.96 21.49
C ALA A 14 4.21 -17.17 22.00
N PRO A 15 3.93 -18.25 22.77
CA PRO A 15 2.57 -18.57 23.23
C PRO A 15 1.86 -17.46 24.02
N HIS A 16 2.62 -16.63 24.75
CA HIS A 16 2.13 -15.52 25.57
C HIS A 16 2.00 -14.20 24.80
N LEU A 17 2.52 -14.11 23.58
CA LEU A 17 2.41 -12.91 22.74
C LEU A 17 1.12 -12.92 21.90
N PRO A 18 0.59 -11.75 21.53
CA PRO A 18 -0.52 -11.66 20.60
C PRO A 18 -0.13 -12.20 19.21
N MET A 19 -1.13 -12.53 18.40
CA MET A 19 -0.90 -12.88 17.00
C MET A 19 -0.30 -11.69 16.25
N THR A 20 0.81 -11.90 15.57
CA THR A 20 1.39 -10.94 14.63
C THR A 20 0.65 -11.00 13.30
N ILE A 21 0.28 -12.21 12.87
CA ILE A 21 -0.60 -12.47 11.74
C ILE A 21 -1.73 -13.37 12.24
N HIS A 22 -2.96 -12.98 11.93
CA HIS A 22 -4.15 -13.72 12.30
C HIS A 22 -5.04 -13.92 11.08
N ASN A 23 -5.30 -15.18 10.74
CA ASN A 23 -6.24 -15.60 9.70
C ASN A 23 -6.07 -14.85 8.36
N ALA A 24 -4.83 -14.72 7.89
CA ALA A 24 -4.57 -14.07 6.61
C ALA A 24 -4.98 -15.01 5.46
N ASN A 25 -5.93 -14.54 4.66
CA ASN A 25 -6.44 -15.21 3.47
C ASN A 25 -6.29 -14.27 2.29
N LEU A 26 -5.50 -14.64 1.30
CA LEU A 26 -5.34 -13.87 0.07
C LEU A 26 -4.76 -14.73 -1.04
N THR A 27 -5.01 -14.33 -2.28
CA THR A 27 -4.44 -14.93 -3.48
C THR A 27 -3.75 -13.86 -4.30
N ILE A 28 -2.53 -14.16 -4.74
CA ILE A 28 -1.76 -13.35 -5.69
C ILE A 28 -1.66 -14.18 -6.96
N GLU A 29 -2.19 -13.65 -8.05
CA GLU A 29 -2.23 -14.37 -9.31
C GLU A 29 -0.87 -14.36 -10.01
N HIS A 30 -0.72 -15.23 -11.01
CA HIS A 30 0.49 -15.31 -11.83
C HIS A 30 0.79 -13.98 -12.53
N GLY A 31 2.03 -13.50 -12.40
CA GLY A 31 2.46 -12.23 -13.00
C GLY A 31 1.92 -10.97 -12.33
N GLU A 32 1.22 -11.10 -11.19
CA GLU A 32 0.64 -9.96 -10.49
C GLU A 32 1.70 -9.23 -9.63
N PHE A 33 1.66 -7.89 -9.67
CA PHE A 33 2.41 -7.03 -8.75
C PHE A 33 1.55 -6.73 -7.52
N CYS A 34 1.79 -7.46 -6.44
CA CYS A 34 1.05 -7.32 -5.19
C CYS A 34 1.85 -6.50 -4.18
N VAL A 35 1.24 -5.46 -3.62
CA VAL A 35 1.86 -4.59 -2.61
C VAL A 35 1.20 -4.78 -1.25
N PHE A 36 2.01 -5.13 -0.24
CA PHE A 36 1.57 -5.16 1.16
C PHE A 36 1.81 -3.80 1.80
N VAL A 37 0.76 -3.17 2.28
CA VAL A 37 0.81 -1.88 2.98
C VAL A 37 0.15 -1.96 4.34
N GLY A 38 0.43 -0.98 5.18
CA GLY A 38 -0.15 -0.86 6.51
C GLY A 38 0.78 -0.14 7.47
N PRO A 39 0.31 0.21 8.67
CA PRO A 39 1.10 0.86 9.72
C PRO A 39 2.33 0.02 10.12
N SER A 40 3.26 0.67 10.83
CA SER A 40 4.41 -0.05 11.40
C SER A 40 3.95 -1.14 12.38
N GLY A 41 4.60 -2.31 12.32
CA GLY A 41 4.28 -3.44 13.20
C GLY A 41 3.05 -4.26 12.78
N CYS A 42 2.38 -3.99 11.66
CA CYS A 42 1.20 -4.77 11.21
C CYS A 42 1.54 -6.14 10.59
N GLY A 43 2.84 -6.51 10.48
CA GLY A 43 3.26 -7.84 10.01
C GLY A 43 3.61 -7.94 8.53
N LYS A 44 3.77 -6.83 7.78
CA LYS A 44 4.14 -6.85 6.35
C LYS A 44 5.38 -7.69 6.05
N SER A 45 6.50 -7.33 6.69
CA SER A 45 7.78 -8.05 6.52
C SER A 45 7.70 -9.48 7.06
N THR A 46 6.87 -9.75 8.08
CA THR A 46 6.62 -11.10 8.58
C THR A 46 5.95 -11.96 7.50
N LEU A 47 4.86 -11.47 6.87
CA LEU A 47 4.21 -12.14 5.74
C LEU A 47 5.19 -12.39 4.60
N LEU A 48 5.98 -11.38 4.23
CA LEU A 48 6.98 -11.52 3.16
C LEU A 48 8.03 -12.58 3.49
N ARG A 49 8.54 -12.58 4.74
CA ARG A 49 9.55 -13.54 5.20
C ARG A 49 9.00 -14.96 5.30
N MET A 50 7.72 -15.13 5.63
CA MET A 50 7.05 -16.44 5.57
C MET A 50 7.00 -16.97 4.13
N VAL A 51 6.76 -16.12 3.12
CA VAL A 51 6.85 -16.53 1.69
C VAL A 51 8.28 -16.94 1.35
N ALA A 52 9.26 -16.17 1.80
CA ALA A 52 10.68 -16.47 1.56
C ALA A 52 11.16 -17.74 2.27
N GLY A 53 10.44 -18.24 3.28
CA GLY A 53 10.88 -19.34 4.16
C GLY A 53 11.93 -18.92 5.18
N LEU A 54 12.01 -17.63 5.48
CA LEU A 54 12.88 -17.06 6.50
C LEU A 54 12.18 -16.91 7.85
N GLU A 55 10.89 -17.20 7.87
CA GLU A 55 10.04 -17.15 9.06
C GLU A 55 9.04 -18.30 9.00
N ASP A 56 8.89 -19.04 10.12
CA ASP A 56 7.98 -20.17 10.20
C ASP A 56 6.53 -19.71 10.30
N ILE A 57 5.63 -20.49 9.72
CA ILE A 57 4.18 -20.32 9.81
C ILE A 57 3.69 -21.06 11.05
N SER A 58 2.93 -20.42 11.95
CA SER A 58 2.40 -21.07 13.14
C SER A 58 1.21 -21.98 12.83
N SER A 59 0.34 -21.60 11.90
CA SER A 59 -0.76 -22.43 11.38
C SER A 59 -1.26 -21.88 10.04
N GLY A 60 -2.03 -22.69 9.31
CA GLY A 60 -2.48 -22.40 7.96
C GLY A 60 -1.52 -22.90 6.90
N ASP A 61 -1.87 -22.73 5.62
CA ASP A 61 -1.11 -23.27 4.49
C ASP A 61 -0.71 -22.15 3.52
N LEU A 62 0.56 -22.15 3.16
CA LEU A 62 1.12 -21.30 2.11
C LEU A 62 1.43 -22.16 0.88
N LEU A 63 0.85 -21.79 -0.26
CA LEU A 63 1.10 -22.48 -1.53
C LEU A 63 1.80 -21.51 -2.51
N ILE A 64 2.76 -22.04 -3.28
CA ILE A 64 3.36 -21.38 -4.44
C ILE A 64 3.16 -22.31 -5.66
N GLY A 65 2.31 -21.89 -6.58
CA GLY A 65 1.72 -22.80 -7.56
C GLY A 65 0.82 -23.80 -6.86
N ASP A 66 0.98 -25.08 -7.23
CA ASP A 66 0.20 -26.17 -6.61
C ASP A 66 0.92 -26.82 -5.40
N GLN A 67 2.07 -26.27 -4.99
CA GLN A 67 2.91 -26.83 -3.95
C GLN A 67 2.74 -26.09 -2.63
N ARG A 68 2.42 -26.83 -1.55
CA ARG A 68 2.52 -26.34 -0.19
C ARG A 68 4.00 -26.17 0.19
N VAL A 69 4.38 -24.97 0.65
CA VAL A 69 5.78 -24.61 0.87
C VAL A 69 6.14 -24.40 2.35
N ASN A 70 5.23 -24.63 3.28
CA ASN A 70 5.47 -24.38 4.71
C ASN A 70 6.79 -24.96 5.20
N ASP A 71 7.04 -26.23 4.85
CA ASP A 71 8.16 -27.02 5.35
C ASP A 71 9.38 -27.02 4.41
N LEU A 72 9.29 -26.29 3.29
CA LEU A 72 10.38 -26.20 2.34
C LEU A 72 11.40 -25.14 2.77
N PRO A 73 12.71 -25.43 2.71
CA PRO A 73 13.73 -24.43 2.94
C PRO A 73 13.71 -23.32 1.86
N PRO A 74 14.20 -22.10 2.17
CA PRO A 74 14.15 -20.95 1.24
C PRO A 74 14.68 -21.24 -0.16
N ALA A 75 15.75 -22.01 -0.28
CA ALA A 75 16.39 -22.34 -1.56
C ALA A 75 15.49 -23.16 -2.51
N GLN A 76 14.50 -23.89 -1.99
CA GLN A 76 13.63 -24.76 -2.77
C GLN A 76 12.28 -24.13 -3.12
N ARG A 77 11.98 -22.91 -2.64
CA ARG A 77 10.71 -22.23 -2.88
C ARG A 77 10.62 -21.52 -4.24
N GLY A 78 11.73 -21.42 -4.97
CA GLY A 78 11.78 -20.73 -6.25
C GLY A 78 11.59 -19.21 -6.14
N VAL A 79 11.94 -18.62 -5.01
CA VAL A 79 11.80 -17.19 -4.72
C VAL A 79 13.15 -16.49 -4.66
N ALA A 80 13.17 -15.18 -4.93
CA ALA A 80 14.31 -14.32 -4.67
C ALA A 80 13.86 -13.09 -3.89
N MET A 81 14.68 -12.68 -2.89
CA MET A 81 14.35 -11.57 -1.99
C MET A 81 15.38 -10.46 -2.08
N VAL A 82 14.90 -9.23 -2.20
CA VAL A 82 15.67 -7.99 -2.08
C VAL A 82 15.35 -7.39 -0.72
N PHE A 83 16.38 -7.28 0.13
CA PHE A 83 16.27 -6.77 1.48
C PHE A 83 16.37 -5.25 1.53
N GLN A 84 15.82 -4.63 2.54
CA GLN A 84 15.88 -3.19 2.81
C GLN A 84 17.31 -2.65 2.89
N SER A 85 18.25 -3.41 3.47
CA SER A 85 19.69 -3.06 3.58
C SER A 85 20.48 -3.42 2.32
N TYR A 86 19.82 -3.91 1.25
CA TYR A 86 20.43 -4.48 0.04
C TYR A 86 21.26 -5.76 0.30
N ALA A 87 21.82 -5.94 1.48
CA ALA A 87 22.61 -7.09 1.94
C ALA A 87 23.69 -7.52 0.92
N LEU A 88 24.40 -6.54 0.33
CA LEU A 88 25.52 -6.80 -0.59
C LEU A 88 26.74 -7.29 0.18
N TYR A 89 27.50 -8.21 -0.44
CA TYR A 89 28.78 -8.65 0.07
C TYR A 89 29.85 -7.57 -0.19
N PRO A 90 30.37 -6.89 0.85
CA PRO A 90 31.19 -5.69 0.66
C PRO A 90 32.56 -5.94 0.04
N HIS A 91 33.04 -7.18 0.13
CA HIS A 91 34.33 -7.63 -0.40
C HIS A 91 34.25 -8.20 -1.83
N MET A 92 33.04 -8.32 -2.39
CA MET A 92 32.79 -8.82 -3.74
C MET A 92 32.45 -7.66 -4.69
N THR A 93 32.92 -7.75 -5.92
CA THR A 93 32.52 -6.83 -7.00
C THR A 93 31.04 -6.93 -7.32
N VAL A 94 30.51 -6.02 -8.15
CA VAL A 94 29.13 -6.08 -8.66
C VAL A 94 28.86 -7.41 -9.35
N ALA A 95 29.77 -7.81 -10.27
CA ALA A 95 29.64 -9.10 -10.98
C ALA A 95 29.63 -10.29 -10.02
N GLU A 96 30.52 -10.30 -9.02
CA GLU A 96 30.62 -11.38 -8.04
C GLU A 96 29.40 -11.43 -7.12
N ASN A 97 28.86 -10.28 -6.67
CA ASN A 97 27.62 -10.21 -5.93
C ASN A 97 26.46 -10.83 -6.71
N MET A 98 26.29 -10.48 -8.00
CA MET A 98 25.26 -11.04 -8.85
C MET A 98 25.45 -12.54 -9.08
N ALA A 99 26.69 -12.99 -9.35
CA ALA A 99 27.02 -14.37 -9.61
C ALA A 99 26.91 -15.32 -8.41
N PHE A 100 27.01 -14.78 -7.18
CA PHE A 100 27.19 -15.57 -5.95
C PHE A 100 26.15 -16.69 -5.80
N GLY A 101 24.88 -16.37 -5.97
CA GLY A 101 23.80 -17.35 -5.81
C GLY A 101 23.84 -18.49 -6.83
N LEU A 102 24.26 -18.21 -8.07
CA LEU A 102 24.42 -19.21 -9.11
C LEU A 102 25.64 -20.11 -8.87
N ARG A 103 26.75 -19.53 -8.35
CA ARG A 103 27.93 -20.30 -7.94
C ARG A 103 27.62 -21.31 -6.84
N VAL A 104 26.84 -20.88 -5.82
CA VAL A 104 26.42 -21.77 -4.72
C VAL A 104 25.53 -22.92 -5.22
N LEU A 105 24.73 -22.69 -6.27
CA LEU A 105 23.90 -23.70 -6.91
C LEU A 105 24.69 -24.62 -7.87
N GLY A 106 26.02 -24.37 -8.08
CA GLY A 106 26.86 -25.17 -8.95
C GLY A 106 26.63 -24.95 -10.45
N SER A 107 26.08 -23.80 -10.84
CA SER A 107 25.89 -23.44 -12.26
C SER A 107 27.22 -23.34 -12.99
N ASP A 108 27.23 -23.66 -14.27
CA ASP A 108 28.42 -23.50 -15.14
C ASP A 108 28.87 -22.05 -15.28
N LYS A 109 30.18 -21.84 -15.36
CA LYS A 109 30.76 -20.49 -15.46
C LYS A 109 30.24 -19.71 -16.67
N THR A 110 30.10 -20.35 -17.82
CA THR A 110 29.62 -19.73 -19.05
C THR A 110 28.15 -19.25 -18.89
N GLU A 111 27.32 -20.06 -18.24
CA GLU A 111 25.95 -19.69 -17.92
C GLU A 111 25.87 -18.52 -16.91
N ILE A 112 26.73 -18.54 -15.88
CA ILE A 112 26.81 -17.45 -14.90
C ILE A 112 27.20 -16.15 -15.59
N ASP A 113 28.27 -16.16 -16.41
CA ASP A 113 28.76 -14.97 -17.10
C ASP A 113 27.69 -14.39 -18.05
N ARG A 114 26.97 -15.25 -18.78
CA ARG A 114 25.85 -14.86 -19.63
C ARG A 114 24.73 -14.19 -18.83
N LYS A 115 24.22 -14.83 -17.76
CA LYS A 115 23.11 -14.31 -16.94
C LYS A 115 23.47 -13.02 -16.22
N VAL A 116 24.71 -12.90 -15.74
CA VAL A 116 25.20 -11.67 -15.10
C VAL A 116 25.26 -10.53 -16.10
N LYS A 117 25.74 -10.78 -17.32
CA LYS A 117 25.79 -9.78 -18.40
C LYS A 117 24.40 -9.31 -18.79
N GLU A 118 23.46 -10.22 -19.04
CA GLU A 118 22.07 -9.91 -19.36
C GLU A 118 21.41 -9.06 -18.26
N ALA A 119 21.56 -9.46 -16.98
CA ALA A 119 21.01 -8.70 -15.86
C ALA A 119 21.70 -7.32 -15.72
N ALA A 120 22.99 -7.21 -15.98
CA ALA A 120 23.71 -5.95 -15.94
C ALA A 120 23.27 -4.98 -17.05
N GLU A 121 22.94 -5.49 -18.23
CA GLU A 121 22.37 -4.71 -19.34
C GLU A 121 20.99 -4.15 -18.97
N ILE A 122 20.09 -5.00 -18.49
CA ILE A 122 18.72 -4.60 -18.04
C ILE A 122 18.81 -3.50 -16.98
N LEU A 123 19.74 -3.61 -16.02
CA LEU A 123 19.89 -2.72 -14.87
C LEU A 123 20.87 -1.57 -15.09
N GLN A 124 21.42 -1.42 -16.30
CA GLN A 124 22.42 -0.40 -16.63
C GLN A 124 23.65 -0.43 -15.69
N LEU A 125 24.16 -1.63 -15.39
CA LEU A 125 25.31 -1.86 -14.51
C LEU A 125 26.56 -2.31 -15.26
N THR A 126 26.54 -2.42 -16.58
CA THR A 126 27.61 -3.00 -17.41
C THR A 126 28.98 -2.36 -17.15
N THR A 127 29.03 -1.02 -17.00
CA THR A 127 30.28 -0.28 -16.74
C THR A 127 30.73 -0.31 -15.27
N LEU A 128 29.97 -0.95 -14.41
CA LEU A 128 30.18 -1.00 -12.96
C LEU A 128 30.51 -2.40 -12.45
N LEU A 129 30.57 -3.41 -13.32
CA LEU A 129 30.70 -4.83 -12.96
C LEU A 129 31.93 -5.13 -12.08
N ASP A 130 33.04 -4.42 -12.29
CA ASP A 130 34.26 -4.62 -11.55
C ASP A 130 34.39 -3.76 -10.27
N ARG A 131 33.39 -2.93 -9.98
CA ARG A 131 33.40 -2.06 -8.80
C ARG A 131 32.97 -2.80 -7.55
N LEU A 132 33.50 -2.39 -6.41
CA LEU A 132 33.03 -2.82 -5.08
C LEU A 132 31.83 -1.97 -4.62
N PRO A 133 30.94 -2.50 -3.75
CA PRO A 133 29.76 -1.79 -3.24
C PRO A 133 30.04 -0.41 -2.62
N LYS A 134 31.21 -0.23 -2.00
CA LYS A 134 31.64 1.07 -1.42
C LYS A 134 31.82 2.19 -2.44
N ALA A 135 32.07 1.83 -3.72
CA ALA A 135 32.24 2.78 -4.83
C ALA A 135 30.94 3.07 -5.60
N LEU A 136 29.79 2.64 -5.08
CA LEU A 136 28.47 2.77 -5.71
C LEU A 136 27.58 3.76 -4.95
N SER A 137 26.71 4.48 -5.70
CA SER A 137 25.61 5.24 -5.11
C SER A 137 24.54 4.33 -4.48
N GLY A 138 23.63 4.89 -3.69
CA GLY A 138 22.51 4.15 -3.10
C GLY A 138 21.69 3.38 -4.14
N GLY A 139 21.26 4.06 -5.21
CA GLY A 139 20.49 3.43 -6.28
C GLY A 139 21.30 2.39 -7.07
N GLN A 140 22.62 2.60 -7.25
CA GLN A 140 23.45 1.57 -7.88
C GLN A 140 23.55 0.32 -7.00
N ARG A 141 23.74 0.47 -5.68
CA ARG A 141 23.71 -0.68 -4.75
C ARG A 141 22.39 -1.43 -4.79
N GLN A 142 21.28 -0.72 -4.85
CA GLN A 142 19.96 -1.33 -4.99
C GLN A 142 19.81 -2.11 -6.30
N ARG A 143 20.21 -1.52 -7.43
CA ARG A 143 20.20 -2.23 -8.71
C ARG A 143 21.06 -3.50 -8.69
N VAL A 144 22.20 -3.50 -8.00
CA VAL A 144 23.01 -4.71 -7.79
C VAL A 144 22.26 -5.76 -6.97
N ALA A 145 21.52 -5.36 -5.93
CA ALA A 145 20.70 -6.28 -5.13
C ALA A 145 19.55 -6.89 -5.96
N ILE A 146 18.91 -6.07 -6.80
CA ILE A 146 17.91 -6.54 -7.77
C ILE A 146 18.55 -7.50 -8.79
N GLY A 147 19.72 -7.17 -9.33
CA GLY A 147 20.46 -8.02 -10.27
C GLY A 147 20.79 -9.40 -9.67
N ARG A 148 21.21 -9.43 -8.40
CA ARG A 148 21.42 -10.70 -7.66
C ARG A 148 20.14 -11.56 -7.56
N ALA A 149 18.97 -10.93 -7.55
CA ALA A 149 17.70 -11.63 -7.58
C ALA A 149 17.33 -12.11 -8.99
N ILE A 150 17.51 -11.24 -10.00
CA ILE A 150 17.14 -11.52 -11.42
C ILE A 150 17.91 -12.71 -11.99
N VAL A 151 19.22 -12.79 -11.75
CA VAL A 151 20.08 -13.87 -12.32
C VAL A 151 19.61 -15.28 -11.95
N LYS A 152 18.85 -15.42 -10.86
CA LYS A 152 18.26 -16.68 -10.43
C LYS A 152 17.01 -17.06 -11.22
N GLN A 153 16.44 -16.14 -11.98
CA GLN A 153 15.17 -16.32 -12.69
C GLN A 153 14.07 -16.92 -11.80
N PRO A 154 13.75 -16.27 -10.66
CA PRO A 154 12.81 -16.82 -9.71
C PRO A 154 11.38 -16.77 -10.25
N LYS A 155 10.51 -17.63 -9.70
CA LYS A 155 9.07 -17.62 -9.96
C LYS A 155 8.37 -16.44 -9.26
N VAL A 156 8.92 -16.00 -8.12
CA VAL A 156 8.38 -14.92 -7.29
C VAL A 156 9.52 -14.01 -6.81
N PHE A 157 9.35 -12.70 -7.02
CA PHE A 157 10.22 -11.67 -6.47
C PHE A 157 9.62 -11.09 -5.19
N LEU A 158 10.45 -10.95 -4.18
CA LEU A 158 10.10 -10.40 -2.87
C LEU A 158 10.93 -9.15 -2.59
N PHE A 159 10.27 -8.03 -2.28
CA PHE A 159 10.91 -6.76 -1.97
C PHE A 159 10.51 -6.29 -0.56
N ASP A 160 11.45 -6.21 0.37
CA ASP A 160 11.23 -5.72 1.74
C ASP A 160 11.69 -4.26 1.83
N GLU A 161 10.79 -3.31 1.69
CA GLU A 161 11.00 -1.85 1.73
C GLU A 161 12.23 -1.37 0.93
N PRO A 162 12.36 -1.71 -0.37
CA PRO A 162 13.61 -1.50 -1.10
C PRO A 162 13.96 -0.03 -1.34
N LEU A 163 12.99 0.91 -1.25
CA LEU A 163 13.20 2.34 -1.53
C LEU A 163 13.36 3.20 -0.27
N SER A 164 13.21 2.63 0.93
CA SER A 164 13.18 3.38 2.19
C SER A 164 14.46 4.17 2.49
N ASN A 165 15.62 3.69 1.98
CA ASN A 165 16.93 4.29 2.21
C ASN A 165 17.40 5.25 1.09
N LEU A 166 16.49 5.66 0.19
CA LEU A 166 16.78 6.55 -0.93
C LEU A 166 16.22 7.96 -0.69
N ASP A 167 16.90 8.96 -1.24
CA ASP A 167 16.36 10.31 -1.36
C ASP A 167 15.14 10.37 -2.31
N ALA A 168 14.38 11.46 -2.24
CA ALA A 168 13.10 11.59 -2.96
C ALA A 168 13.27 11.45 -4.50
N ALA A 169 14.29 12.06 -5.09
CA ALA A 169 14.50 12.03 -6.54
C ALA A 169 14.87 10.62 -7.02
N LEU A 170 15.81 9.98 -6.30
CA LEU A 170 16.23 8.62 -6.62
C LEU A 170 15.13 7.60 -6.37
N ARG A 171 14.26 7.83 -5.37
CA ARG A 171 13.07 6.98 -5.11
C ARG A 171 12.11 6.98 -6.30
N VAL A 172 11.81 8.14 -6.88
CA VAL A 172 10.96 8.26 -8.08
C VAL A 172 11.56 7.49 -9.25
N GLN A 173 12.86 7.70 -9.53
CA GLN A 173 13.56 7.00 -10.62
C GLN A 173 13.53 5.50 -10.43
N THR A 174 13.90 5.01 -9.24
CA THR A 174 13.98 3.56 -8.98
C THR A 174 12.61 2.89 -8.99
N ARG A 175 11.56 3.60 -8.55
CA ARG A 175 10.18 3.10 -8.68
C ARG A 175 9.81 2.85 -10.13
N LEU A 176 10.15 3.75 -11.05
CA LEU A 176 9.94 3.55 -12.49
C LEU A 176 10.75 2.37 -13.04
N GLU A 177 11.98 2.19 -12.56
CA GLU A 177 12.84 1.04 -12.94
C GLU A 177 12.22 -0.29 -12.48
N ILE A 178 11.66 -0.36 -11.26
CA ILE A 178 10.97 -1.55 -10.75
C ILE A 178 9.69 -1.84 -11.55
N ALA A 179 8.89 -0.81 -11.87
CA ALA A 179 7.70 -0.95 -12.70
C ALA A 179 8.04 -1.50 -14.10
N LYS A 180 9.10 -0.96 -14.72
CA LYS A 180 9.61 -1.44 -16.00
C LYS A 180 10.10 -2.89 -15.90
N LEU A 181 10.87 -3.22 -14.86
CA LEU A 181 11.35 -4.56 -14.60
C LEU A 181 10.21 -5.58 -14.55
N HIS A 182 9.13 -5.26 -13.79
CA HIS A 182 7.95 -6.13 -13.73
C HIS A 182 7.34 -6.38 -15.12
N LYS A 183 7.20 -5.31 -15.92
CA LYS A 183 6.67 -5.40 -17.29
C LYS A 183 7.56 -6.24 -18.20
N ASP A 184 8.88 -6.05 -18.12
CA ASP A 184 9.85 -6.76 -18.98
C ASP A 184 9.96 -8.25 -18.60
N MET A 185 9.75 -8.58 -17.33
CA MET A 185 9.80 -9.97 -16.85
C MET A 185 8.50 -10.76 -17.03
N GLY A 186 7.38 -10.11 -17.31
CA GLY A 186 6.09 -10.63 -17.79
C GLY A 186 5.44 -11.82 -17.06
N SER A 187 6.23 -12.76 -16.55
CA SER A 187 5.76 -14.04 -16.01
C SER A 187 6.01 -14.24 -14.51
N ALA A 188 6.81 -13.38 -13.87
CA ALA A 188 7.11 -13.51 -12.44
C ALA A 188 6.16 -12.66 -11.60
N SER A 189 5.57 -13.27 -10.58
CA SER A 189 4.79 -12.53 -9.58
C SER A 189 5.73 -11.73 -8.68
N MET A 190 5.30 -10.54 -8.26
CA MET A 190 6.06 -9.69 -7.34
C MET A 190 5.25 -9.43 -6.07
N ILE A 191 5.90 -9.58 -4.91
CA ILE A 191 5.39 -9.11 -3.62
C ILE A 191 6.30 -8.01 -3.12
N TYR A 192 5.72 -6.86 -2.89
CA TYR A 192 6.42 -5.65 -2.50
C TYR A 192 5.88 -5.13 -1.17
N VAL A 193 6.74 -4.93 -0.19
CA VAL A 193 6.39 -4.34 1.09
C VAL A 193 6.79 -2.88 1.10
N THR A 194 5.88 -2.00 1.50
CA THR A 194 6.17 -0.59 1.72
C THR A 194 5.26 0.01 2.80
N HIS A 195 5.68 1.12 3.37
CA HIS A 195 4.84 2.01 4.17
C HIS A 195 4.45 3.28 3.39
N ASP A 196 4.97 3.45 2.17
CA ASP A 196 4.69 4.60 1.30
C ASP A 196 3.46 4.30 0.42
N GLN A 197 2.42 5.11 0.59
CA GLN A 197 1.17 4.97 -0.17
C GLN A 197 1.37 5.26 -1.67
N VAL A 198 2.27 6.20 -2.02
CA VAL A 198 2.52 6.56 -3.42
C VAL A 198 3.16 5.38 -4.16
N GLU A 199 4.08 4.66 -3.50
CA GLU A 199 4.63 3.43 -4.06
C GLU A 199 3.54 2.40 -4.31
N ALA A 200 2.67 2.15 -3.32
CA ALA A 200 1.58 1.21 -3.44
C ALA A 200 0.60 1.58 -4.56
N MET A 201 0.14 2.84 -4.58
CA MET A 201 -0.83 3.32 -5.57
C MET A 201 -0.29 3.31 -7.00
N THR A 202 1.04 3.43 -7.19
CA THR A 202 1.65 3.55 -8.53
C THR A 202 2.20 2.24 -9.07
N LEU A 203 2.62 1.31 -8.21
CA LEU A 203 3.25 0.04 -8.62
C LEU A 203 2.26 -1.12 -8.68
N ALA A 204 1.24 -1.13 -7.81
CA ALA A 204 0.44 -2.32 -7.58
C ALA A 204 -0.60 -2.57 -8.68
N ASN A 205 -0.71 -3.83 -9.10
CA ASN A 205 -1.95 -4.36 -9.67
C ASN A 205 -2.95 -4.67 -8.54
N LYS A 206 -2.44 -5.12 -7.38
CA LYS A 206 -3.21 -5.48 -6.19
C LYS A 206 -2.55 -4.93 -4.94
N ILE A 207 -3.31 -4.25 -4.11
CA ILE A 207 -2.90 -3.82 -2.76
C ILE A 207 -3.54 -4.75 -1.73
N VAL A 208 -2.76 -5.15 -0.74
CA VAL A 208 -3.21 -5.81 0.48
C VAL A 208 -2.92 -4.86 1.64
N LEU A 209 -3.96 -4.23 2.16
CA LEU A 209 -3.84 -3.40 3.36
C LEU A 209 -4.01 -4.29 4.60
N LEU A 210 -3.08 -4.16 5.54
CA LEU A 210 -3.08 -4.96 6.77
C LEU A 210 -3.54 -4.14 7.97
N HIS A 211 -4.37 -4.75 8.82
CA HIS A 211 -4.75 -4.23 10.13
C HIS A 211 -3.56 -4.16 11.08
N THR A 212 -3.70 -3.36 12.15
CA THR A 212 -2.71 -3.25 13.22
C THR A 212 -3.38 -3.30 14.60
N GLY A 213 -2.61 -3.64 15.63
CA GLY A 213 -3.06 -3.62 17.01
C GLY A 213 -4.21 -4.60 17.29
N ALA A 214 -5.23 -4.14 18.00
CA ALA A 214 -6.39 -4.96 18.38
C ALA A 214 -7.18 -5.49 17.18
N LEU A 215 -7.26 -4.70 16.08
CA LEU A 215 -7.97 -5.10 14.87
C LEU A 215 -7.47 -6.41 14.26
N ILE A 216 -6.19 -6.75 14.44
CA ILE A 216 -5.65 -8.03 13.98
C ILE A 216 -6.38 -9.20 14.67
N GLN A 217 -6.64 -9.09 15.97
CA GLN A 217 -7.31 -10.15 16.73
C GLN A 217 -8.82 -10.19 16.46
N GLU A 218 -9.44 -9.03 16.27
CA GLU A 218 -10.88 -8.88 16.11
C GLU A 218 -11.36 -9.21 14.69
N ARG A 219 -10.60 -8.78 13.67
CA ARG A 219 -11.02 -8.81 12.26
C ARG A 219 -10.07 -9.57 11.32
N GLY A 220 -8.99 -10.13 11.87
CA GLY A 220 -7.92 -10.74 11.08
C GLY A 220 -6.90 -9.72 10.59
N SER A 221 -5.83 -10.21 9.97
CA SER A 221 -4.71 -9.36 9.53
C SER A 221 -5.00 -8.57 8.27
N VAL A 222 -5.90 -9.03 7.41
CA VAL A 222 -6.19 -8.39 6.11
C VAL A 222 -7.39 -7.46 6.26
N ALA A 223 -7.17 -6.14 6.07
CA ALA A 223 -8.21 -5.13 6.13
C ALA A 223 -9.00 -5.04 4.83
N GLN A 224 -8.30 -4.96 3.71
CA GLN A 224 -8.90 -4.96 2.36
C GLN A 224 -7.87 -5.42 1.33
N VAL A 225 -8.37 -6.10 0.29
CA VAL A 225 -7.61 -6.49 -0.89
C VAL A 225 -8.33 -5.95 -2.12
N GLY A 226 -7.59 -5.33 -3.04
CA GLY A 226 -8.16 -4.81 -4.28
C GLY A 226 -7.15 -4.05 -5.12
N THR A 227 -7.62 -3.49 -6.24
CA THR A 227 -6.81 -2.57 -7.03
C THR A 227 -6.61 -1.26 -6.26
N PRO A 228 -5.56 -0.47 -6.57
CA PRO A 228 -5.35 0.84 -5.93
C PRO A 228 -6.60 1.72 -5.93
N MET A 229 -7.25 1.85 -7.08
CA MET A 229 -8.46 2.67 -7.23
C MET A 229 -9.67 2.11 -6.48
N ASN A 230 -9.75 0.77 -6.31
CA ASN A 230 -10.80 0.16 -5.50
C ASN A 230 -10.66 0.55 -4.02
N LEU A 231 -9.46 0.48 -3.44
CA LEU A 231 -9.23 0.88 -2.05
C LEU A 231 -9.46 2.39 -1.84
N TYR A 232 -9.15 3.21 -2.85
CA TYR A 232 -9.31 4.66 -2.79
C TYR A 232 -10.77 5.09 -2.87
N HIS A 233 -11.52 4.57 -3.86
CA HIS A 233 -12.92 4.96 -4.11
C HIS A 233 -13.95 4.14 -3.34
N ARG A 234 -13.60 2.94 -2.90
CA ARG A 234 -14.51 2.03 -2.18
C ARG A 234 -13.81 1.42 -0.95
N PRO A 235 -13.42 2.26 0.03
CA PRO A 235 -12.82 1.74 1.25
C PRO A 235 -13.85 0.91 2.03
N ALA A 236 -13.49 -0.32 2.40
CA ALA A 236 -14.38 -1.21 3.13
C ALA A 236 -14.64 -0.78 4.59
N SER A 237 -13.81 0.11 5.13
CA SER A 237 -13.94 0.59 6.51
C SER A 237 -13.27 1.95 6.70
N LEU A 238 -13.55 2.59 7.85
CA LEU A 238 -12.86 3.78 8.31
C LEU A 238 -11.35 3.61 8.33
N PHE A 239 -10.86 2.45 8.79
CA PHE A 239 -9.43 2.15 8.82
C PHE A 239 -8.81 2.25 7.41
N VAL A 240 -9.46 1.72 6.40
CA VAL A 240 -9.01 1.80 5.00
C VAL A 240 -9.09 3.23 4.48
N ALA A 241 -10.20 3.91 4.74
CA ALA A 241 -10.45 5.29 4.30
C ALA A 241 -9.42 6.29 4.86
N GLU A 242 -9.03 6.11 6.12
CA GLU A 242 -8.03 6.94 6.79
C GLU A 242 -6.59 6.58 6.41
N PHE A 243 -6.35 5.31 6.04
CA PHE A 243 -5.00 4.90 5.64
C PHE A 243 -4.71 5.27 4.19
N ILE A 244 -5.66 5.08 3.26
CA ILE A 244 -5.47 5.33 1.82
C ILE A 244 -5.86 6.76 1.46
N GLY A 245 -4.91 7.51 0.91
CA GLY A 245 -5.05 8.90 0.48
C GLY A 245 -4.25 9.88 1.33
N SER A 246 -3.68 10.89 0.66
CA SER A 246 -2.94 11.99 1.29
C SER A 246 -3.32 13.30 0.61
N PRO A 247 -3.95 14.24 1.35
CA PRO A 247 -4.34 14.16 2.77
C PRO A 247 -5.38 13.07 3.06
N LYS A 248 -5.57 12.76 4.36
CA LYS A 248 -6.56 11.76 4.80
C LYS A 248 -7.99 12.20 4.47
N MET A 249 -8.89 11.23 4.35
CA MET A 249 -10.33 11.48 4.25
C MET A 249 -10.85 12.28 5.46
N ASN A 250 -11.66 13.30 5.22
CA ASN A 250 -12.39 13.98 6.28
C ASN A 250 -13.53 13.10 6.76
N LEU A 251 -13.73 13.04 8.07
CA LEU A 251 -14.80 12.26 8.71
C LEU A 251 -15.69 13.20 9.52
N LEU A 252 -16.94 13.34 9.09
CA LEU A 252 -17.94 14.17 9.73
C LEU A 252 -18.90 13.28 10.55
N LYS A 253 -18.98 13.52 11.85
CA LYS A 253 -19.91 12.78 12.72
C LYS A 253 -21.33 13.23 12.46
N GLY A 254 -22.26 12.26 12.35
CA GLY A 254 -23.66 12.54 12.09
C GLY A 254 -24.60 11.49 12.67
N THR A 255 -25.88 11.76 12.55
CA THR A 255 -26.95 10.83 12.92
C THR A 255 -27.79 10.53 11.68
N LEU A 256 -28.02 9.27 11.41
CA LEU A 256 -28.85 8.83 10.27
C LEU A 256 -30.30 9.28 10.50
N ARG A 257 -30.89 10.00 9.55
CA ARG A 257 -32.30 10.40 9.55
C ARG A 257 -33.19 9.42 8.80
N SER A 258 -32.75 9.04 7.60
CA SER A 258 -33.44 8.06 6.75
C SER A 258 -32.44 7.41 5.81
N ALA A 259 -32.75 6.21 5.35
CA ALA A 259 -31.97 5.49 4.36
C ALA A 259 -32.89 4.67 3.45
N ASP A 260 -32.55 4.59 2.18
CA ASP A 260 -33.14 3.72 1.17
C ASP A 260 -32.07 2.94 0.39
N ASP A 261 -32.42 2.41 -0.76
CA ASP A 261 -31.53 1.61 -1.62
C ASP A 261 -30.56 2.45 -2.46
N SER A 262 -30.69 3.76 -2.43
CA SER A 262 -29.90 4.68 -3.26
C SER A 262 -29.31 5.85 -2.50
N HIS A 263 -29.92 6.25 -1.38
CA HIS A 263 -29.51 7.42 -0.62
C HIS A 263 -29.66 7.22 0.90
N ALA A 264 -28.74 7.84 1.64
CA ALA A 264 -28.84 8.04 3.07
C ALA A 264 -28.91 9.53 3.38
N SER A 265 -29.83 9.93 4.25
CA SER A 265 -29.96 11.29 4.77
C SER A 265 -29.37 11.36 6.18
N VAL A 266 -28.32 12.15 6.37
CA VAL A 266 -27.57 12.23 7.63
C VAL A 266 -27.61 13.64 8.17
N ASP A 267 -27.91 13.79 9.45
CA ASP A 267 -27.77 15.05 10.18
C ASP A 267 -26.32 15.23 10.63
N VAL A 268 -25.67 16.25 10.13
CA VAL A 268 -24.31 16.65 10.51
C VAL A 268 -24.35 18.06 11.07
N GLY A 269 -24.34 18.18 12.41
CA GLY A 269 -24.34 19.49 13.09
C GLY A 269 -25.57 20.35 12.79
N GLY A 270 -26.75 19.74 12.63
CA GLY A 270 -28.01 20.43 12.31
C GLY A 270 -28.26 20.64 10.81
N GLN A 271 -27.34 20.24 9.96
CA GLN A 271 -27.51 20.27 8.50
C GLN A 271 -27.76 18.86 7.96
N THR A 272 -28.71 18.72 7.05
CA THR A 272 -29.02 17.44 6.41
C THR A 272 -28.17 17.26 5.17
N ILE A 273 -27.34 16.21 5.16
CA ILE A 273 -26.46 15.82 4.06
C ILE A 273 -27.01 14.55 3.42
N SER A 274 -27.14 14.53 2.10
CA SER A 274 -27.49 13.32 1.34
C SER A 274 -26.22 12.62 0.89
N VAL A 275 -26.13 11.30 1.10
CA VAL A 275 -25.06 10.42 0.66
C VAL A 275 -25.63 9.40 -0.31
N ALA A 276 -25.07 9.25 -1.50
CA ALA A 276 -25.54 8.31 -2.52
C ALA A 276 -25.00 6.89 -2.21
N VAL A 277 -25.71 6.16 -1.36
CA VAL A 277 -25.30 4.83 -0.90
C VAL A 277 -26.52 4.01 -0.47
N ASP A 278 -26.50 2.69 -0.68
CA ASP A 278 -27.47 1.78 -0.07
C ASP A 278 -27.17 1.61 1.43
N ALA A 279 -28.02 2.14 2.26
CA ALA A 279 -27.87 2.09 3.70
C ALA A 279 -29.10 1.50 4.43
N ARG A 280 -29.92 0.68 3.74
CA ARG A 280 -31.13 0.01 4.30
C ARG A 280 -30.85 -0.87 5.51
N HIS A 281 -29.59 -1.31 5.69
CA HIS A 281 -29.17 -2.10 6.85
C HIS A 281 -29.04 -1.26 8.13
N LEU A 282 -28.99 0.06 8.02
CA LEU A 282 -28.91 1.01 9.14
C LEU A 282 -30.30 1.51 9.53
N LYS A 283 -30.47 1.87 10.79
CA LYS A 283 -31.75 2.40 11.32
C LYS A 283 -31.68 3.90 11.58
N PRO A 284 -32.76 4.64 11.33
CA PRO A 284 -32.84 6.05 11.75
C PRO A 284 -32.50 6.23 13.23
N GLY A 285 -31.69 7.25 13.53
CA GLY A 285 -31.17 7.52 14.87
C GLY A 285 -29.80 6.89 15.17
N GLU A 286 -29.28 6.02 14.33
CA GLU A 286 -27.93 5.46 14.49
C GLU A 286 -26.85 6.53 14.26
N SER A 287 -25.78 6.45 15.06
CA SER A 287 -24.57 7.27 14.87
C SER A 287 -23.79 6.75 13.68
N VAL A 288 -23.48 7.64 12.74
CA VAL A 288 -22.73 7.34 11.52
C VAL A 288 -21.63 8.37 11.30
N GLN A 289 -20.70 8.08 10.37
CA GLN A 289 -19.72 9.05 9.92
C GLN A 289 -19.80 9.21 8.40
N VAL A 290 -19.83 10.46 7.95
CA VAL A 290 -19.77 10.81 6.53
C VAL A 290 -18.33 11.11 6.17
N GLY A 291 -17.78 10.33 5.26
CA GLY A 291 -16.42 10.51 4.73
C GLY A 291 -16.43 11.32 3.44
N VAL A 292 -15.46 12.25 3.30
CA VAL A 292 -15.23 12.98 2.06
C VAL A 292 -13.75 13.23 1.83
N ARG A 293 -13.26 12.97 0.62
CA ARG A 293 -11.88 13.25 0.25
C ARG A 293 -11.62 14.76 0.15
N PRO A 294 -10.46 15.27 0.61
CA PRO A 294 -10.12 16.70 0.55
C PRO A 294 -10.27 17.34 -0.83
N GLU A 295 -9.93 16.63 -1.88
CA GLU A 295 -10.02 17.05 -3.27
C GLU A 295 -11.45 17.00 -3.86
N HIS A 296 -12.37 16.35 -3.19
CA HIS A 296 -13.78 16.22 -3.59
C HIS A 296 -14.69 17.27 -2.92
N ILE A 297 -14.11 18.31 -2.33
CA ILE A 297 -14.84 19.39 -1.67
C ILE A 297 -14.66 20.70 -2.48
N PRO A 298 -15.53 21.00 -3.45
CA PRO A 298 -15.52 22.31 -4.11
C PRO A 298 -15.90 23.44 -3.13
N LEU A 299 -15.31 24.62 -3.35
CA LEU A 299 -15.66 25.83 -2.63
C LEU A 299 -16.68 26.66 -3.43
N GLY A 300 -17.64 27.25 -2.76
CA GLY A 300 -18.60 28.18 -3.36
C GLY A 300 -20.04 27.97 -2.87
N SER A 301 -20.86 29.00 -3.06
CA SER A 301 -22.28 29.01 -2.66
C SER A 301 -23.22 28.43 -3.71
N GLU A 302 -22.80 28.38 -4.98
CA GLU A 302 -23.62 27.95 -6.12
C GLU A 302 -23.19 26.57 -6.65
N GLY A 303 -24.13 25.79 -7.18
CA GLY A 303 -23.91 24.48 -7.79
C GLY A 303 -24.63 23.33 -7.06
N ALA A 304 -24.38 22.09 -7.50
CA ALA A 304 -24.96 20.88 -6.93
C ALA A 304 -24.36 20.56 -5.55
N GLY A 305 -25.02 19.67 -4.78
CA GLY A 305 -24.59 19.22 -3.45
C GLY A 305 -25.06 20.11 -2.29
N THR A 306 -24.81 19.65 -1.07
CA THR A 306 -25.18 20.38 0.15
C THR A 306 -24.08 21.38 0.52
N GLY A 307 -24.42 22.66 0.69
CA GLY A 307 -23.52 23.70 1.17
C GLY A 307 -23.33 23.63 2.69
N VAL A 308 -22.11 23.48 3.15
CA VAL A 308 -21.75 23.47 4.58
C VAL A 308 -20.87 24.67 4.88
N THR A 309 -21.27 25.50 5.87
CA THR A 309 -20.47 26.66 6.29
C THR A 309 -19.30 26.23 7.16
N ALA A 310 -18.12 26.73 6.87
CA ALA A 310 -16.92 26.50 7.65
C ALA A 310 -16.10 27.79 7.78
N SER A 311 -15.23 27.88 8.79
CA SER A 311 -14.28 28.98 8.95
C SER A 311 -12.86 28.51 8.64
N LEU A 312 -12.14 29.27 7.83
CA LEU A 312 -10.75 28.96 7.46
C LEU A 312 -9.83 29.22 8.67
N GLN A 313 -9.10 28.20 9.09
CA GLN A 313 -8.15 28.29 10.20
C GLN A 313 -6.71 28.49 9.72
N HIS A 314 -6.29 27.71 8.72
CA HIS A 314 -4.92 27.73 8.22
C HIS A 314 -4.85 27.36 6.73
N ILE A 315 -3.80 27.81 6.05
CA ILE A 315 -3.50 27.47 4.64
C ILE A 315 -2.06 27.01 4.52
N GLU A 316 -1.87 25.82 3.97
CA GLU A 316 -0.57 25.35 3.48
C GLU A 316 -0.52 25.48 1.95
N ARG A 317 0.46 26.21 1.43
CA ARG A 317 0.67 26.40 -0.01
C ARG A 317 1.80 25.49 -0.47
N LEU A 318 1.48 24.49 -1.30
CA LEU A 318 2.43 23.49 -1.79
C LEU A 318 3.02 23.83 -3.16
N GLY A 319 2.54 24.92 -3.78
CA GLY A 319 2.96 25.38 -5.09
C GLY A 319 1.95 25.00 -6.19
N ASP A 320 1.77 23.73 -6.42
CA ASP A 320 0.77 23.17 -7.36
C ASP A 320 -0.66 23.19 -6.79
N SER A 321 -0.77 23.13 -5.47
CA SER A 321 -2.03 23.07 -4.74
C SER A 321 -1.93 23.79 -3.39
N SER A 322 -3.08 24.00 -2.74
CA SER A 322 -3.16 24.52 -1.38
C SER A 322 -4.06 23.60 -0.53
N LEU A 323 -3.67 23.37 0.72
CA LEU A 323 -4.47 22.70 1.72
C LEU A 323 -5.09 23.74 2.65
N LEU A 324 -6.41 23.78 2.69
CA LEU A 324 -7.19 24.63 3.56
C LEU A 324 -7.66 23.83 4.75
N TYR A 325 -7.23 24.21 5.94
CA TYR A 325 -7.71 23.64 7.21
C TYR A 325 -8.90 24.46 7.69
N VAL A 326 -10.07 23.84 7.70
CA VAL A 326 -11.34 24.53 7.96
C VAL A 326 -12.07 23.93 9.16
N GLN A 327 -12.70 24.78 9.95
CA GLN A 327 -13.51 24.38 11.10
C GLN A 327 -14.99 24.37 10.68
N ILE A 328 -15.57 23.19 10.62
CA ILE A 328 -17.03 23.02 10.51
C ILE A 328 -17.59 23.01 11.95
N PRO A 329 -18.65 23.77 12.26
CA PRO A 329 -19.24 23.80 13.60
C PRO A 329 -19.57 22.41 14.14
N GLY A 330 -19.11 22.09 15.35
CA GLY A 330 -19.33 20.79 16.00
C GLY A 330 -18.56 19.59 15.42
N GLN A 331 -17.69 19.82 14.44
CA GLN A 331 -16.85 18.77 13.82
C GLN A 331 -15.37 18.97 14.15
N ALA A 332 -14.55 17.96 13.85
CA ALA A 332 -13.09 18.13 13.83
C ALA A 332 -12.69 19.05 12.66
N ILE A 333 -11.46 19.55 12.68
CA ILE A 333 -10.89 20.32 11.57
C ILE A 333 -10.89 19.44 10.32
N ALA A 334 -11.50 19.94 9.25
CA ALA A 334 -11.50 19.31 7.94
C ALA A 334 -10.42 19.93 7.03
N THR A 335 -9.91 19.14 6.10
CA THR A 335 -8.94 19.57 5.09
C THR A 335 -9.63 19.65 3.74
N VAL A 336 -9.45 20.76 3.02
CA VAL A 336 -9.89 20.92 1.64
C VAL A 336 -8.67 21.13 0.76
N LYS A 337 -8.55 20.38 -0.33
CA LYS A 337 -7.47 20.53 -1.30
C LYS A 337 -7.99 21.30 -2.50
N VAL A 338 -7.34 22.43 -2.82
CA VAL A 338 -7.66 23.27 -3.98
C VAL A 338 -6.44 23.40 -4.88
N GLU A 339 -6.67 23.56 -6.18
CA GLU A 339 -5.60 23.78 -7.15
C GLU A 339 -4.97 25.17 -7.00
N GLY A 340 -3.67 25.26 -7.21
CA GLY A 340 -2.89 26.48 -7.18
C GLY A 340 -2.81 27.17 -5.82
N SER A 341 -2.52 28.47 -5.83
CA SER A 341 -2.35 29.29 -4.63
C SER A 341 -3.67 29.95 -4.22
N ALA A 342 -4.27 29.49 -3.13
CA ALA A 342 -5.46 30.14 -2.57
C ALA A 342 -5.10 31.48 -1.92
N SER A 343 -5.77 32.55 -2.33
CA SER A 343 -5.65 33.90 -1.75
C SER A 343 -6.84 34.20 -0.82
N LEU A 344 -6.87 33.48 0.32
CA LEU A 344 -7.91 33.60 1.34
C LEU A 344 -7.28 34.07 2.65
N ALA A 345 -8.01 34.87 3.44
CA ALA A 345 -7.57 35.29 4.76
C ALA A 345 -8.00 34.27 5.81
N ALA A 346 -7.16 34.06 6.83
CA ALA A 346 -7.56 33.27 8.02
C ALA A 346 -8.79 33.90 8.67
N GLY A 347 -9.72 33.06 9.14
CA GLY A 347 -11.01 33.50 9.69
C GLY A 347 -12.11 33.73 8.65
N SER A 348 -11.80 33.68 7.34
CA SER A 348 -12.82 33.81 6.29
C SER A 348 -13.87 32.70 6.41
N ALA A 349 -15.15 33.08 6.23
CA ALA A 349 -16.23 32.11 6.08
C ALA A 349 -16.16 31.50 4.68
N LEU A 350 -16.25 30.18 4.61
CA LEU A 350 -16.25 29.41 3.37
C LEU A 350 -17.50 28.54 3.29
N THR A 351 -18.03 28.36 2.10
CA THR A 351 -19.06 27.36 1.85
C THR A 351 -18.41 26.15 1.16
N LEU A 352 -18.43 25.01 1.84
CA LEU A 352 -17.96 23.71 1.33
C LEU A 352 -19.14 23.02 0.64
N ARG A 353 -18.93 22.49 -0.56
CA ARG A 353 -19.97 21.76 -1.28
C ARG A 353 -19.74 20.26 -1.13
N LEU A 354 -20.67 19.57 -0.50
CA LEU A 354 -20.64 18.11 -0.31
C LEU A 354 -21.53 17.46 -1.37
N MET A 355 -20.89 16.77 -2.31
CA MET A 355 -21.56 16.12 -3.46
C MET A 355 -21.96 14.70 -3.05
N PRO A 356 -23.25 14.30 -3.13
CA PRO A 356 -23.74 13.01 -2.63
C PRO A 356 -22.98 11.79 -3.17
N ASP A 357 -22.57 11.82 -4.43
CA ASP A 357 -21.84 10.78 -5.13
C ASP A 357 -20.32 10.69 -4.77
N GLN A 358 -19.78 11.72 -4.10
CA GLN A 358 -18.41 11.77 -3.62
C GLN A 358 -18.28 11.48 -2.12
N LEU A 359 -19.41 11.19 -1.45
CA LEU A 359 -19.43 10.91 -0.04
C LEU A 359 -19.43 9.42 0.23
N HIS A 360 -18.89 9.07 1.39
CA HIS A 360 -18.91 7.72 1.94
C HIS A 360 -19.69 7.72 3.25
N LEU A 361 -20.37 6.63 3.55
CA LEU A 361 -21.06 6.44 4.82
C LEU A 361 -20.46 5.28 5.58
N PHE A 362 -20.13 5.50 6.85
CA PHE A 362 -19.61 4.47 7.74
C PHE A 362 -20.52 4.34 8.96
N ASP A 363 -20.80 3.10 9.34
CA ASP A 363 -21.59 2.80 10.54
C ASP A 363 -20.81 3.05 11.84
N SER A 364 -21.46 2.77 12.97
CA SER A 364 -20.85 2.93 14.30
C SER A 364 -19.64 2.00 14.54
N GLN A 365 -19.49 0.94 13.76
CA GLN A 365 -18.34 0.02 13.81
C GLN A 365 -17.25 0.40 12.78
N GLY A 366 -17.48 1.45 12.01
CA GLY A 366 -16.57 1.91 10.96
C GLY A 366 -16.60 1.04 9.71
N ILE A 367 -17.68 0.33 9.43
CA ILE A 367 -17.89 -0.43 8.20
C ILE A 367 -18.57 0.48 7.18
N ALA A 368 -18.12 0.42 5.92
CA ALA A 368 -18.69 1.22 4.85
C ALA A 368 -20.03 0.64 4.35
N GLY A 369 -21.03 1.49 4.12
CA GLY A 369 -22.15 1.23 3.23
C GLY A 369 -21.68 1.29 1.76
N HIS A 370 -22.22 0.44 0.91
CA HIS A 370 -21.86 0.35 -0.51
C HIS A 370 -23.10 0.38 -1.40
#